data_547c76404a83187c7f60035bed5be3f2
#
_entry.id   547c76404a83187c7f60035bed5be3f2
#
_cell.length_a   1.000
_cell.length_b   1.000
_cell.length_c   1.000
_cell.angle_alpha   90.00
_cell.angle_beta   90.00
_cell.angle_gamma   90.00
#
_symmetry.space_group_name_H-M   'P 1'
#
loop_
_entity.id
_entity.type
_entity.pdbx_description
1 polymer ?
#
loop_
_entity_poly.entity_id
_entity_poly.type
_entity_poly.pdbx_seq_one_letter_code
_entity_poly.pdbx_strand_id
1 'polypeptide(L)'
;TIIVTNIEITEKKLYEYAFQALLMAVKLGKDIICFLPLNDDEKEVIRKMCECFGGMCQFIKPLTPSHVDKDAKVQLYNFHVPVIYISEMYTNCGGYEALIRIAEAIRCKGYKPLVLSNNPYNILLKYHSINFNDVTSLENSVVEINQAVYLLSCKVNPDIIIVHLPNPVM
;
A
#
# COMPACT_ATOMS: atom_id res chain seq x y z
N THR A 1 -14.50 -12.27 7.76
CA THR A 1 -13.69 -11.03 7.68
C THR A 1 -14.36 -10.03 6.76
N ILE A 2 -14.43 -8.78 7.17
CA ILE A 2 -14.94 -7.65 6.37
C ILE A 2 -13.77 -6.70 6.11
N ILE A 3 -13.66 -6.21 4.89
CA ILE A 3 -12.68 -5.20 4.52
C ILE A 3 -13.40 -3.86 4.41
N VAL A 4 -13.01 -2.91 5.25
CA VAL A 4 -13.50 -1.53 5.19
C VAL A 4 -12.43 -0.66 4.58
N THR A 5 -12.74 -0.07 3.43
CA THR A 5 -11.77 0.71 2.68
C THR A 5 -12.29 2.10 2.40
N ASN A 6 -11.38 3.04 2.45
CA ASN A 6 -11.59 4.38 1.95
C ASN A 6 -10.26 5.00 1.54
N ILE A 7 -9.80 4.65 0.36
CA ILE A 7 -8.45 4.98 -0.05
C ILE A 7 -8.38 6.31 -0.80
N GLU A 8 -9.51 6.75 -1.35
CA GLU A 8 -9.57 7.94 -2.20
C GLU A 8 -10.73 8.90 -1.84
N ILE A 9 -11.29 8.79 -0.63
CA ILE A 9 -12.40 9.69 -0.29
C ILE A 9 -11.87 11.05 0.13
N THR A 10 -11.86 11.97 -0.80
CA THR A 10 -11.71 13.40 -0.57
C THR A 10 -13.01 14.04 -0.06
N GLU A 11 -14.15 13.37 -0.20
CA GLU A 11 -15.45 13.87 0.20
C GLU A 11 -15.84 13.44 1.61
N LYS A 12 -16.06 14.41 2.50
CA LYS A 12 -16.46 14.19 3.90
C LYS A 12 -17.66 13.23 4.06
N LYS A 13 -18.65 13.30 3.18
CA LYS A 13 -19.83 12.42 3.22
C LYS A 13 -19.49 10.95 3.02
N LEU A 14 -18.61 10.65 2.09
CA LEU A 14 -18.19 9.28 1.82
C LEU A 14 -17.38 8.70 2.99
N TYR A 15 -16.54 9.52 3.64
CA TYR A 15 -15.86 9.13 4.87
C TYR A 15 -16.86 8.75 5.97
N GLU A 16 -17.90 9.56 6.18
CA GLU A 16 -18.95 9.28 7.15
C GLU A 16 -19.66 7.94 6.87
N TYR A 17 -19.99 7.64 5.59
CA TYR A 17 -20.57 6.35 5.22
C TYR A 17 -19.63 5.17 5.48
N ALA A 18 -18.36 5.29 5.14
CA ALA A 18 -17.37 4.25 5.37
C ALA A 18 -17.16 4.02 6.88
N PHE A 19 -17.16 5.09 7.67
CA PHE A 19 -17.05 5.00 9.12
C PHE A 19 -18.31 4.35 9.75
N GLN A 20 -19.50 4.67 9.26
CA GLN A 20 -20.73 3.99 9.69
C GLN A 20 -20.72 2.49 9.33
N ALA A 21 -20.25 2.13 8.14
CA ALA A 21 -20.09 0.74 7.73
C ALA A 21 -19.10 0.00 8.65
N LEU A 22 -18.00 0.65 9.04
CA LEU A 22 -17.05 0.12 10.03
C LEU A 22 -17.75 -0.17 11.37
N LEU A 23 -18.48 0.79 11.89
CA LEU A 23 -19.22 0.63 13.17
C LEU A 23 -20.26 -0.50 13.10
N MET A 24 -20.94 -0.66 11.98
CA MET A 24 -21.87 -1.77 11.77
C MET A 24 -21.14 -3.12 11.75
N ALA A 25 -20.01 -3.22 11.06
CA ALA A 25 -19.20 -4.43 11.03
C ALA A 25 -18.69 -4.83 12.42
N VAL A 26 -18.26 -3.85 13.23
CA VAL A 26 -17.87 -4.04 14.63
C VAL A 26 -19.03 -4.63 15.44
N LYS A 27 -20.21 -4.00 15.37
CA LYS A 27 -21.41 -4.46 16.10
C LYS A 27 -21.85 -5.88 15.74
N LEU A 28 -21.53 -6.31 14.51
CA LEU A 28 -21.81 -7.67 14.05
C LEU A 28 -20.74 -8.69 14.49
N GLY A 29 -19.76 -8.29 15.30
CA GLY A 29 -18.70 -9.17 15.79
C GLY A 29 -17.82 -9.74 14.68
N LYS A 30 -17.59 -8.98 13.60
CA LYS A 30 -16.81 -9.44 12.46
C LYS A 30 -15.34 -9.04 12.61
N ASP A 31 -14.44 -9.92 12.14
CA ASP A 31 -13.06 -9.54 11.94
C ASP A 31 -12.94 -8.53 10.80
N ILE A 32 -12.22 -7.46 11.05
CA ILE A 32 -12.17 -6.29 10.16
C ILE A 32 -10.73 -6.00 9.77
N ILE A 33 -10.52 -5.73 8.49
CA ILE A 33 -9.31 -5.10 7.97
C ILE A 33 -9.70 -3.68 7.55
N CYS A 34 -9.15 -2.69 8.26
CA CYS A 34 -9.53 -1.29 8.13
C CYS A 34 -8.40 -0.48 7.47
N PHE A 35 -8.72 0.18 6.36
CA PHE A 35 -7.84 1.09 5.64
C PHE A 35 -8.22 2.57 5.82
N LEU A 36 -9.20 2.87 6.68
CA LEU A 36 -9.58 4.25 6.94
C LEU A 36 -8.44 5.00 7.64
N PRO A 37 -8.22 6.28 7.32
CA PRO A 37 -7.22 7.13 7.95
C PRO A 37 -7.70 7.62 9.33
N LEU A 38 -7.87 6.68 10.26
CA LEU A 38 -8.28 6.97 11.64
C LEU A 38 -7.12 7.52 12.46
N ASN A 39 -7.42 8.44 13.37
CA ASN A 39 -6.47 8.86 14.40
C ASN A 39 -6.31 7.76 15.46
N ASP A 40 -5.36 7.92 16.37
CA ASP A 40 -5.04 6.87 17.33
C ASP A 40 -6.14 6.68 18.39
N ASP A 41 -6.85 7.74 18.76
CA ASP A 41 -7.99 7.67 19.69
C ASP A 41 -9.15 6.88 19.06
N GLU A 42 -9.47 7.17 17.81
CA GLU A 42 -10.50 6.44 17.05
C GLU A 42 -10.15 4.96 16.91
N LYS A 43 -8.89 4.64 16.61
CA LYS A 43 -8.42 3.23 16.53
C LYS A 43 -8.59 2.50 17.87
N GLU A 44 -8.25 3.17 18.96
CA GLU A 44 -8.38 2.58 20.29
C GLU A 44 -9.83 2.32 20.66
N VAL A 45 -10.74 3.26 20.36
CA VAL A 45 -12.18 3.06 20.55
C VAL A 45 -12.67 1.87 19.73
N ILE A 46 -12.30 1.78 18.45
CA ILE A 46 -12.71 0.67 17.58
C ILE A 46 -12.17 -0.67 18.09
N ARG A 47 -10.91 -0.73 18.57
CA ARG A 47 -10.36 -1.97 19.15
C ARG A 47 -11.18 -2.45 20.34
N LYS A 48 -11.45 -1.56 21.30
CA LYS A 48 -12.26 -1.89 22.47
C LYS A 48 -13.66 -2.35 22.09
N MET A 49 -14.26 -1.69 21.11
CA MET A 49 -15.56 -2.14 20.61
C MET A 49 -15.48 -3.53 19.97
N CYS A 50 -14.47 -3.81 19.13
CA CYS A 50 -14.28 -5.13 18.53
C CYS A 50 -14.15 -6.22 19.62
N GLU A 51 -13.34 -5.97 20.65
CA GLU A 51 -13.19 -6.90 21.79
C GLU A 51 -14.52 -7.17 22.49
N CYS A 52 -15.32 -6.13 22.73
CA CYS A 52 -16.65 -6.27 23.36
C CYS A 52 -17.63 -7.10 22.52
N PHE A 53 -17.54 -7.02 21.19
CA PHE A 53 -18.43 -7.75 20.27
C PHE A 53 -17.83 -9.07 19.75
N GLY A 54 -16.64 -9.47 20.22
CA GLY A 54 -16.01 -10.74 19.87
C GLY A 54 -15.34 -10.78 18.49
N GLY A 55 -15.04 -9.62 17.91
CA GLY A 55 -14.29 -9.47 16.67
C GLY A 55 -12.89 -8.91 16.88
N MET A 56 -12.09 -8.87 15.81
CA MET A 56 -10.78 -8.20 15.78
C MET A 56 -10.74 -7.13 14.70
N CYS A 57 -9.99 -6.05 14.94
CA CYS A 57 -9.75 -5.05 13.92
C CYS A 57 -8.24 -4.85 13.70
N GLN A 58 -7.83 -5.06 12.46
CA GLN A 58 -6.47 -4.75 11.98
C GLN A 58 -6.49 -3.45 11.19
N PHE A 59 -5.76 -2.44 11.67
CA PHE A 59 -5.59 -1.18 10.96
C PHE A 59 -4.35 -1.26 10.06
N ILE A 60 -4.55 -0.96 8.79
CA ILE A 60 -3.50 -0.99 7.78
C ILE A 60 -3.12 0.45 7.44
N LYS A 61 -1.84 0.74 7.56
CA LYS A 61 -1.26 2.01 7.11
C LYS A 61 -0.34 1.72 5.93
N PRO A 62 -0.57 2.33 4.77
CA PRO A 62 0.37 2.27 3.66
C PRO A 62 1.74 2.80 4.11
N LEU A 63 2.82 2.23 3.58
CA LEU A 63 4.15 2.79 3.77
C LEU A 63 4.20 4.12 3.03
N THR A 64 4.51 5.20 3.76
CA THR A 64 4.77 6.50 3.15
C THR A 64 6.27 6.71 2.98
N PRO A 65 6.72 7.31 1.89
CA PRO A 65 8.14 7.62 1.67
C PRO A 65 8.71 8.57 2.74
N SER A 66 7.86 9.23 3.53
CA SER A 66 8.25 10.20 4.57
C SER A 66 9.13 9.64 5.70
N HIS A 67 9.43 8.34 5.70
CA HIS A 67 10.45 7.74 6.56
C HIS A 67 11.86 7.77 5.94
N VAL A 68 11.98 8.29 4.73
CA VAL A 68 13.29 8.58 4.14
C VAL A 68 13.80 9.86 4.80
N ASP A 69 14.97 9.76 5.40
CA ASP A 69 15.63 10.88 6.09
C ASP A 69 15.76 12.06 5.12
N LYS A 70 15.02 13.15 5.37
CA LYS A 70 14.99 14.33 4.48
C LYS A 70 16.34 15.03 4.39
N ASP A 71 17.24 14.74 5.30
CA ASP A 71 18.62 15.24 5.35
C ASP A 71 19.61 14.29 4.62
N ALA A 72 19.15 13.12 4.17
CA ALA A 72 19.99 12.24 3.38
C ALA A 72 20.31 12.91 2.04
N LYS A 73 21.58 12.99 1.70
CA LYS A 73 22.03 13.48 0.38
C LYS A 73 21.23 12.76 -0.71
N VAL A 74 20.75 13.51 -1.70
CA VAL A 74 20.10 12.98 -2.90
C VAL A 74 21.04 11.94 -3.53
N GLN A 75 20.76 10.66 -3.28
CA GLN A 75 21.54 9.56 -3.79
C GLN A 75 20.61 8.53 -4.41
N LEU A 76 20.85 8.21 -5.67
CA LEU A 76 20.19 7.09 -6.33
C LEU A 76 20.99 5.81 -6.06
N TYR A 77 20.30 4.79 -5.63
CA TYR A 77 20.85 3.46 -5.39
C TYR A 77 20.70 2.58 -6.64
N ASN A 78 21.73 1.81 -6.95
CA ASN A 78 21.68 0.81 -8.00
C ASN A 78 21.16 -0.50 -7.43
N PHE A 79 20.27 -1.16 -8.18
CA PHE A 79 19.75 -2.48 -7.83
C PHE A 79 20.62 -3.56 -8.46
N HIS A 80 20.94 -4.60 -7.68
CA HIS A 80 21.69 -5.76 -8.17
C HIS A 80 20.79 -6.82 -8.80
N VAL A 81 19.47 -6.62 -8.75
CA VAL A 81 18.46 -7.53 -9.30
C VAL A 81 17.66 -6.83 -10.39
N PRO A 82 17.08 -7.57 -11.34
CA PRO A 82 16.22 -6.99 -12.36
C PRO A 82 15.04 -6.22 -11.76
N VAL A 83 14.68 -5.11 -12.38
CA VAL A 83 13.51 -4.28 -12.01
C VAL A 83 12.56 -4.21 -13.19
N ILE A 84 11.31 -4.57 -12.96
CA ILE A 84 10.21 -4.43 -13.91
C ILE A 84 9.34 -3.27 -13.45
N TYR A 85 9.17 -2.28 -14.32
CA TYR A 85 8.21 -1.21 -14.12
C TYR A 85 6.96 -1.47 -14.96
N ILE A 86 5.80 -1.38 -14.31
CA ILE A 86 4.49 -1.44 -14.95
C ILE A 86 3.88 -0.05 -14.82
N SER A 87 3.66 0.62 -15.93
CA SER A 87 3.01 1.92 -15.97
C SER A 87 1.74 1.84 -16.82
N GLU A 88 0.71 2.54 -16.39
CA GLU A 88 -0.55 2.63 -17.11
C GLU A 88 -0.54 3.87 -18.00
N MET A 89 -0.95 3.72 -19.27
CA MET A 89 -1.16 4.86 -20.17
C MET A 89 -2.45 5.62 -19.83
N TYR A 90 -3.45 4.90 -19.31
CA TYR A 90 -4.71 5.44 -18.83
C TYR A 90 -5.05 4.80 -17.49
N THR A 91 -5.72 5.55 -16.61
CA THR A 91 -6.22 5.05 -15.33
C THR A 91 -7.12 3.84 -15.53
N ASN A 92 -6.91 2.80 -14.72
CA ASN A 92 -7.71 1.56 -14.72
C ASN A 92 -7.62 0.74 -16.03
N CYS A 93 -6.52 0.77 -16.75
CA CYS A 93 -6.33 -0.05 -17.95
C CYS A 93 -5.77 -1.47 -17.68
N GLY A 94 -5.80 -1.91 -16.41
CA GLY A 94 -5.44 -3.28 -16.02
C GLY A 94 -3.99 -3.46 -15.57
N GLY A 95 -3.26 -2.39 -15.29
CA GLY A 95 -1.87 -2.45 -14.84
C GLY A 95 -1.72 -3.19 -13.51
N TYR A 96 -2.66 -3.02 -12.59
CA TYR A 96 -2.65 -3.73 -11.32
C TYR A 96 -2.91 -5.24 -11.49
N GLU A 97 -3.80 -5.63 -12.41
CA GLU A 97 -4.00 -7.06 -12.73
C GLU A 97 -2.76 -7.65 -13.39
N ALA A 98 -2.11 -6.90 -14.29
CA ALA A 98 -0.86 -7.31 -14.89
C ALA A 98 0.24 -7.52 -13.83
N LEU A 99 0.35 -6.60 -12.86
CA LEU A 99 1.25 -6.73 -11.72
C LEU A 99 1.06 -8.07 -11.00
N ILE A 100 -0.19 -8.38 -10.62
CA ILE A 100 -0.51 -9.62 -9.88
C ILE A 100 -0.15 -10.85 -10.72
N ARG A 101 -0.54 -10.89 -12.01
CA ARG A 101 -0.28 -12.03 -12.90
C ARG A 101 1.21 -12.26 -13.13
N ILE A 102 1.98 -11.18 -13.33
CA ILE A 102 3.44 -11.27 -13.50
C ILE A 102 4.10 -11.77 -12.21
N ALA A 103 3.71 -11.21 -11.06
CA ALA A 103 4.26 -11.63 -9.77
C ALA A 103 3.99 -13.12 -9.48
N GLU A 104 2.78 -13.60 -9.76
CA GLU A 104 2.43 -15.01 -9.57
C GLU A 104 3.19 -15.92 -10.57
N ALA A 105 3.31 -15.51 -11.83
CA ALA A 105 4.08 -16.28 -12.81
C ALA A 105 5.56 -16.43 -12.41
N ILE A 106 6.14 -15.39 -11.83
CA ILE A 106 7.52 -15.39 -11.32
C ILE A 106 7.64 -16.31 -10.10
N ARG A 107 6.68 -16.26 -9.16
CA ARG A 107 6.64 -17.16 -8.01
C ARG A 107 6.49 -18.62 -8.41
N CYS A 108 5.65 -18.91 -9.39
CA CYS A 108 5.47 -20.27 -9.91
C CYS A 108 6.76 -20.84 -10.51
N LYS A 109 7.69 -19.99 -10.94
CA LYS A 109 9.03 -20.39 -11.39
C LYS A 109 10.05 -20.52 -10.26
N GLY A 110 9.66 -20.32 -9.01
CA GLY A 110 10.51 -20.45 -7.83
C GLY A 110 11.30 -19.20 -7.47
N TYR A 111 11.07 -18.08 -8.15
CA TYR A 111 11.72 -16.80 -7.81
C TYR A 111 10.94 -16.05 -6.74
N LYS A 112 11.64 -15.22 -5.98
CA LYS A 112 11.10 -14.38 -4.91
C LYS A 112 10.94 -12.93 -5.40
N PRO A 113 9.75 -12.50 -5.87
CA PRO A 113 9.55 -11.12 -6.30
C PRO A 113 9.31 -10.20 -5.09
N LEU A 114 9.91 -9.01 -5.13
CA LEU A 114 9.50 -7.85 -4.33
C LEU A 114 8.48 -7.07 -5.16
N VAL A 115 7.22 -7.05 -4.73
CA VAL A 115 6.12 -6.41 -5.45
C VAL A 115 5.68 -5.15 -4.73
N LEU A 116 5.64 -4.05 -5.47
CA LEU A 116 5.32 -2.72 -4.96
C LEU A 116 4.27 -2.03 -5.83
N SER A 117 3.31 -1.39 -5.21
CA SER A 117 2.41 -0.44 -5.89
C SER A 117 1.82 0.54 -4.87
N ASN A 118 1.13 1.56 -5.33
CA ASN A 118 0.39 2.47 -4.46
C ASN A 118 -0.96 1.89 -3.99
N ASN A 119 -1.33 0.69 -4.48
CA ASN A 119 -2.57 0.06 -4.07
C ASN A 119 -2.41 -0.53 -2.65
N PRO A 120 -3.13 -0.01 -1.65
CA PRO A 120 -3.02 -0.49 -0.27
C PRO A 120 -3.51 -1.93 -0.08
N TYR A 121 -4.32 -2.47 -0.99
CA TYR A 121 -4.73 -3.88 -0.96
C TYR A 121 -3.57 -4.86 -1.19
N ASN A 122 -2.41 -4.38 -1.64
CA ASN A 122 -1.20 -5.18 -1.79
C ASN A 122 -0.86 -6.00 -0.53
N ILE A 123 -1.13 -5.44 0.64
CA ILE A 123 -0.84 -6.13 1.90
C ILE A 123 -1.64 -7.43 2.07
N LEU A 124 -2.84 -7.50 1.49
CA LEU A 124 -3.67 -8.72 1.51
C LEU A 124 -3.06 -9.85 0.69
N LEU A 125 -2.26 -9.49 -0.32
CA LEU A 125 -1.52 -10.42 -1.17
C LEU A 125 -0.09 -10.66 -0.67
N LYS A 126 0.26 -10.13 0.52
CA LYS A 126 1.62 -10.11 1.07
C LYS A 126 2.62 -9.36 0.17
N TYR A 127 2.14 -8.36 -0.55
CA TYR A 127 2.92 -7.40 -1.31
C TYR A 127 3.13 -6.12 -0.49
N HIS A 128 3.96 -5.23 -0.98
CA HIS A 128 4.23 -3.95 -0.32
C HIS A 128 3.42 -2.83 -0.97
N SER A 129 2.82 -1.99 -0.15
CA SER A 129 2.14 -0.78 -0.58
C SER A 129 2.99 0.43 -0.26
N ILE A 130 3.26 1.27 -1.24
CA ILE A 130 3.97 2.54 -1.08
C ILE A 130 3.03 3.65 -1.56
N ASN A 131 2.83 4.67 -0.72
CA ASN A 131 2.08 5.85 -1.12
C ASN A 131 2.99 6.83 -1.84
N PHE A 132 2.71 7.06 -3.13
CA PHE A 132 3.45 7.99 -3.98
C PHE A 132 2.79 9.39 -4.06
N ASN A 133 1.64 9.58 -3.40
CA ASN A 133 0.82 10.79 -3.55
C ASN A 133 1.35 12.00 -2.76
N ASP A 134 2.26 11.79 -1.79
CA ASP A 134 2.76 12.86 -0.92
C ASP A 134 3.98 13.60 -1.50
N VAL A 135 4.28 13.38 -2.77
CA VAL A 135 5.51 13.87 -3.38
C VAL A 135 5.32 15.20 -4.05
N THR A 136 6.03 16.21 -3.55
CA THR A 136 5.87 17.61 -3.93
C THR A 136 6.55 18.02 -5.23
N SER A 137 7.46 17.20 -5.76
CA SER A 137 8.11 17.41 -7.07
C SER A 137 8.53 16.10 -7.71
N LEU A 138 8.58 16.09 -9.05
CA LEU A 138 8.93 14.88 -9.84
C LEU A 138 10.34 14.36 -9.50
N GLU A 139 11.31 15.25 -9.32
CA GLU A 139 12.70 14.90 -9.01
C GLU A 139 12.84 14.25 -7.63
N ASN A 140 12.18 14.83 -6.62
CA ASN A 140 12.14 14.27 -5.27
C ASN A 140 11.43 12.92 -5.26
N SER A 141 10.38 12.74 -6.09
CA SER A 141 9.66 11.48 -6.25
C SER A 141 10.56 10.34 -6.64
N VAL A 142 11.37 10.54 -7.66
CA VAL A 142 12.27 9.49 -8.19
C VAL A 142 13.25 9.05 -7.11
N VAL A 143 13.83 10.00 -6.37
CA VAL A 143 14.79 9.70 -5.31
C VAL A 143 14.12 8.96 -4.16
N GLU A 144 12.98 9.45 -3.69
CA GLU A 144 12.25 8.84 -2.57
C GLU A 144 11.77 7.42 -2.92
N ILE A 145 11.24 7.23 -4.13
CA ILE A 145 10.85 5.90 -4.62
C ILE A 145 12.07 4.98 -4.69
N ASN A 146 13.17 5.43 -5.28
CA ASN A 146 14.38 4.64 -5.40
C ASN A 146 14.92 4.22 -4.03
N GLN A 147 14.98 5.13 -3.06
CA GLN A 147 15.42 4.85 -1.70
C GLN A 147 14.48 3.87 -0.98
N ALA A 148 13.16 4.07 -1.07
CA ALA A 148 12.18 3.18 -0.45
C ALA A 148 12.28 1.76 -1.02
N VAL A 149 12.39 1.64 -2.35
CA VAL A 149 12.56 0.34 -3.03
C VAL A 149 13.88 -0.31 -2.62
N TYR A 150 14.97 0.47 -2.53
CA TYR A 150 16.27 -0.02 -2.11
C TYR A 150 16.23 -0.58 -0.68
N LEU A 151 15.70 0.17 0.27
CA LEU A 151 15.58 -0.26 1.66
C LEU A 151 14.75 -1.54 1.81
N LEU A 152 13.65 -1.63 1.07
CA LEU A 152 12.83 -2.84 1.04
C LEU A 152 13.57 -4.01 0.38
N SER A 153 14.33 -3.77 -0.69
CA SER A 153 15.10 -4.81 -1.35
C SER A 153 16.18 -5.39 -0.43
N CYS A 154 16.88 -4.55 0.33
CA CYS A 154 17.85 -4.98 1.33
C CYS A 154 17.20 -5.87 2.42
N LYS A 155 15.98 -5.52 2.85
CA LYS A 155 15.25 -6.26 3.89
C LYS A 155 14.69 -7.58 3.39
N VAL A 156 14.15 -7.59 2.16
CA VAL A 156 13.46 -8.74 1.57
C VAL A 156 14.42 -9.70 0.88
N ASN A 157 15.53 -9.19 0.35
CA ASN A 157 16.48 -9.91 -0.49
C ASN A 157 15.76 -10.64 -1.64
N PRO A 158 15.16 -9.92 -2.59
CA PRO A 158 14.41 -10.50 -3.70
C PRO A 158 15.32 -10.94 -4.84
N ASP A 159 14.79 -11.81 -5.71
CA ASP A 159 15.44 -12.16 -6.99
C ASP A 159 15.06 -11.17 -8.10
N ILE A 160 13.94 -10.49 -7.94
CA ILE A 160 13.39 -9.52 -8.90
C ILE A 160 12.50 -8.50 -8.20
N ILE A 161 12.50 -7.27 -8.66
CA ILE A 161 11.65 -6.19 -8.16
C ILE A 161 10.60 -5.86 -9.22
N ILE A 162 9.34 -5.71 -8.82
CA ILE A 162 8.23 -5.33 -9.70
C ILE A 162 7.55 -4.12 -9.08
N VAL A 163 7.52 -3.01 -9.81
CA VAL A 163 6.93 -1.74 -9.36
C VAL A 163 5.80 -1.35 -10.30
N HIS A 164 4.62 -1.13 -9.76
CA HIS A 164 3.49 -0.58 -10.49
C HIS A 164 3.31 0.90 -10.16
N LEU A 165 3.33 1.71 -11.19
CA LEU A 165 3.10 3.16 -11.13
C LEU A 165 1.73 3.44 -11.79
N PRO A 166 0.71 3.85 -11.00
CA PRO A 166 -0.67 3.95 -11.49
C PRO A 166 -0.93 5.15 -12.38
N ASN A 167 -0.02 6.13 -12.39
CA ASN A 167 -0.16 7.31 -13.21
C ASN A 167 0.80 7.25 -14.40
N PRO A 168 0.34 7.66 -15.59
CA PRO A 168 1.25 7.81 -16.72
C PRO A 168 2.36 8.79 -16.34
N VAL A 169 3.59 8.35 -16.51
CA VAL A 169 4.75 9.23 -16.41
C VAL A 169 4.78 10.03 -17.71
N MET A 170 4.02 11.13 -17.74
CA MET A 170 4.09 12.13 -18.82
C MET A 170 4.66 13.43 -18.29
#